data_cca18c273581bcf18534ba84fdc92d60
#
_entry.id   cca18c273581bcf18534ba84fdc92d60
#
_cell.length_a   1.000
_cell.length_b   1.000
_cell.length_c   1.000
_cell.angle_alpha   90.00
_cell.angle_beta   90.00
_cell.angle_gamma   90.00
#
_symmetry.space_group_name_H-M   'P 1'
#
loop_
_entity.id
_entity.type
_entity.pdbx_description
1 polymer ?
#
loop_
_entity_poly.entity_id
_entity_poly.type
_entity_poly.pdbx_seq_one_letter_code
_entity_poly.pdbx_strand_id
1 'polypeptide(L)'
;MAVYIETEKIYKAYLNGARYVINGRKELNRINVFPVADGDTGNNLASAMKAILEDSSPGNSVKTTLESIADACLRGARGNSGIIFAQYLNGVSEEIEHEDHVTIENFTNAHLKSVEYAYNAVHKPVEGTMLTVMKDWASSMFDFRSNAKDFADLLSHSYKKLEESLKKTKNQLSALRKAGVVDSGAKGFALFVQGIMDFLKNEKEMAIQDFMSGDFEGVSSDSHSNPEFRYCVEVLLNGGKEKTERIESELEILGNSLVVAGNKRMTRVHIHTDKPASVFEIAEQHGEIIEKKVDDMKKQEELVSNKKYSIGLVTDSIADLPQKIIDDYQIHVVNLSIMMGEKEYYDKLTIENDTLIRYYRESEDFPTSSQPEPKAVERALGNIKDKYDSIIVITVASALSGTYSVFKQEAEKLVNEGYVISVIDSMQNSGSEGLLVHRAALM
;
A
#
# COMPACT_ATOMS: atom_id res chain seq x y z
N MET A 1 10.72 -7.79 36.91
CA MET A 1 10.23 -8.12 35.58
C MET A 1 11.27 -8.97 34.87
N ALA A 2 10.88 -9.68 33.81
CA ALA A 2 11.71 -10.74 33.24
C ALA A 2 12.91 -10.20 32.42
N VAL A 3 14.06 -10.86 32.54
CA VAL A 3 15.26 -10.65 31.72
C VAL A 3 15.11 -11.29 30.33
N TYR A 4 14.06 -12.05 30.15
CA TYR A 4 13.63 -12.69 28.89
C TYR A 4 12.13 -12.55 28.67
N ILE A 5 11.66 -12.67 27.46
CA ILE A 5 10.24 -12.68 27.06
C ILE A 5 9.94 -13.99 26.34
N GLU A 6 8.90 -14.69 26.78
CA GLU A 6 8.42 -15.92 26.16
C GLU A 6 7.74 -15.67 24.81
N THR A 7 7.73 -16.66 23.94
CA THR A 7 7.18 -16.62 22.58
C THR A 7 5.76 -16.05 22.53
N GLU A 8 4.84 -16.51 23.39
CA GLU A 8 3.46 -16.02 23.39
C GLU A 8 3.35 -14.56 23.80
N LYS A 9 4.19 -14.13 24.75
CA LYS A 9 4.20 -12.75 25.24
C LYS A 9 4.76 -11.78 24.19
N ILE A 10 5.80 -12.18 23.46
CA ILE A 10 6.32 -11.38 22.34
C ILE A 10 5.27 -11.26 21.21
N TYR A 11 4.59 -12.36 20.87
CA TYR A 11 3.49 -12.33 19.89
C TYR A 11 2.43 -11.31 20.26
N LYS A 12 1.86 -11.39 21.47
CA LYS A 12 0.84 -10.46 21.97
C LYS A 12 1.33 -9.01 22.00
N ALA A 13 2.61 -8.77 22.33
CA ALA A 13 3.20 -7.44 22.33
C ALA A 13 3.21 -6.84 20.91
N TYR A 14 3.60 -7.61 19.89
CA TYR A 14 3.59 -7.16 18.51
C TYR A 14 2.17 -6.92 17.99
N LEU A 15 1.21 -7.78 18.32
CA LEU A 15 -0.19 -7.54 18.01
C LEU A 15 -0.71 -6.24 18.65
N ASN A 16 -0.30 -5.95 19.89
CA ASN A 16 -0.67 -4.70 20.55
C ASN A 16 -0.05 -3.48 19.87
N GLY A 17 1.20 -3.59 19.40
CA GLY A 17 1.84 -2.58 18.54
C GLY A 17 1.03 -2.31 17.28
N ALA A 18 0.57 -3.37 16.60
CA ALA A 18 -0.27 -3.25 15.42
C ALA A 18 -1.60 -2.51 15.70
N ARG A 19 -2.26 -2.79 16.82
CA ARG A 19 -3.49 -2.08 17.24
C ARG A 19 -3.27 -0.59 17.45
N TYR A 20 -2.13 -0.20 18.03
CA TYR A 20 -1.78 1.22 18.23
C TYR A 20 -1.65 1.97 16.89
N VAL A 21 -1.01 1.36 15.90
CA VAL A 21 -0.88 1.95 14.56
C VAL A 21 -2.24 2.10 13.88
N ILE A 22 -3.08 1.05 13.93
CA ILE A 22 -4.44 1.08 13.35
C ILE A 22 -5.27 2.22 13.97
N ASN A 23 -5.26 2.34 15.30
CA ASN A 23 -5.98 3.42 15.98
C ASN A 23 -5.42 4.82 15.66
N GLY A 24 -4.12 4.93 15.37
CA GLY A 24 -3.46 6.17 14.93
C GLY A 24 -3.68 6.56 13.48
N ARG A 25 -4.34 5.71 12.66
CA ARG A 25 -4.47 5.85 11.20
C ARG A 25 -4.87 7.26 10.74
N LYS A 26 -5.92 7.84 11.33
CA LYS A 26 -6.42 9.18 10.95
C LYS A 26 -5.39 10.28 11.19
N GLU A 27 -4.67 10.23 12.31
CA GLU A 27 -3.59 11.16 12.61
C GLU A 27 -2.43 11.01 11.63
N LEU A 28 -2.03 9.76 11.33
CA LEU A 28 -0.96 9.47 10.39
C LEU A 28 -1.27 9.98 8.98
N ASN A 29 -2.50 9.79 8.49
CA ASN A 29 -2.93 10.35 7.21
C ASN A 29 -2.86 11.87 7.21
N ARG A 30 -3.33 12.52 8.29
CA ARG A 30 -3.36 13.98 8.40
C ARG A 30 -1.97 14.63 8.35
N ILE A 31 -0.93 13.97 8.85
CA ILE A 31 0.44 14.50 8.87
C ILE A 31 1.30 14.02 7.70
N ASN A 32 0.73 13.27 6.76
CA ASN A 32 1.45 12.73 5.60
C ASN A 32 1.67 13.82 4.54
N VAL A 33 2.90 14.34 4.46
CA VAL A 33 3.30 15.37 3.51
C VAL A 33 4.59 15.04 2.76
N PHE A 34 5.18 13.87 3.00
CA PHE A 34 6.42 13.43 2.37
C PHE A 34 6.42 11.90 2.15
N PRO A 35 6.94 11.41 1.02
CA PRO A 35 7.47 12.14 -0.14
C PRO A 35 6.40 12.85 -0.96
N VAL A 36 5.16 12.37 -0.91
CA VAL A 36 3.96 12.93 -1.55
C VAL A 36 2.91 13.21 -0.47
N ALA A 37 2.16 14.29 -0.61
CA ALA A 37 1.12 14.67 0.34
C ALA A 37 -0.24 14.08 -0.08
N ASP A 38 -0.32 12.75 -0.16
CA ASP A 38 -1.50 11.99 -0.58
C ASP A 38 -2.39 11.53 0.58
N GLY A 39 -1.92 11.72 1.83
CA GLY A 39 -2.68 11.41 3.04
C GLY A 39 -2.96 9.93 3.25
N ASP A 40 -2.13 9.03 2.73
CA ASP A 40 -2.38 7.59 2.71
C ASP A 40 -1.47 6.76 3.63
N THR A 41 -0.39 7.34 4.19
CA THR A 41 0.57 6.61 5.04
C THR A 41 -0.11 5.84 6.19
N GLY A 42 -1.11 6.44 6.82
CA GLY A 42 -1.86 5.76 7.88
C GLY A 42 -2.64 4.56 7.35
N ASN A 43 -3.23 4.65 6.17
CA ASN A 43 -3.93 3.55 5.51
C ASN A 43 -2.97 2.43 5.11
N ASN A 44 -1.81 2.80 4.56
CA ASN A 44 -0.77 1.86 4.13
C ASN A 44 -0.20 1.06 5.31
N LEU A 45 0.13 1.73 6.41
CA LEU A 45 0.57 1.07 7.64
C LEU A 45 -0.55 0.25 8.27
N ALA A 46 -1.79 0.77 8.34
CA ALA A 46 -2.91 0.04 8.91
C ALA A 46 -3.24 -1.24 8.12
N SER A 47 -3.07 -1.25 6.79
CA SER A 47 -3.20 -2.45 5.97
C SER A 47 -2.21 -3.54 6.38
N ALA A 48 -0.93 -3.19 6.55
CA ALA A 48 0.10 -4.10 7.03
C ALA A 48 -0.19 -4.62 8.45
N MET A 49 -0.62 -3.73 9.34
CA MET A 49 -0.96 -4.09 10.73
C MET A 49 -2.21 -4.97 10.82
N LYS A 50 -3.20 -4.73 9.98
CA LYS A 50 -4.40 -5.58 9.89
C LYS A 50 -4.04 -6.99 9.47
N ALA A 51 -3.19 -7.15 8.46
CA ALA A 51 -2.70 -8.46 8.03
C ALA A 51 -1.95 -9.19 9.17
N ILE A 52 -1.15 -8.48 9.99
CA ILE A 52 -0.53 -9.06 11.18
C ILE A 52 -1.59 -9.62 12.13
N LEU A 53 -2.68 -8.88 12.38
CA LEU A 53 -3.74 -9.31 13.31
C LEU A 53 -4.57 -10.49 12.79
N GLU A 54 -4.79 -10.57 11.49
CA GLU A 54 -5.68 -11.54 10.85
C GLU A 54 -4.95 -12.81 10.37
N ASP A 55 -3.72 -12.67 9.86
CA ASP A 55 -3.02 -13.72 9.11
C ASP A 55 -1.79 -14.29 9.84
N SER A 56 -1.36 -13.69 10.97
CA SER A 56 -0.24 -14.24 11.74
C SER A 56 -0.70 -15.17 12.85
N SER A 57 0.17 -16.08 13.24
CA SER A 57 -0.05 -17.00 14.34
C SER A 57 1.25 -17.23 15.13
N PRO A 58 1.17 -17.56 16.43
CA PRO A 58 2.34 -17.91 17.21
C PRO A 58 2.91 -19.27 16.70
N GLY A 59 4.23 -19.31 16.57
CA GLY A 59 4.98 -20.53 16.25
C GLY A 59 5.50 -21.23 17.50
N ASN A 60 6.33 -22.27 17.29
CA ASN A 60 6.97 -23.04 18.36
C ASN A 60 8.21 -22.36 18.95
N SER A 61 8.63 -21.23 18.40
CA SER A 61 9.78 -20.43 18.86
C SER A 61 9.54 -18.95 18.60
N VAL A 62 10.35 -18.09 19.19
CA VAL A 62 10.32 -16.63 18.91
C VAL A 62 10.57 -16.37 17.42
N LYS A 63 11.55 -17.07 16.81
CA LYS A 63 11.87 -16.92 15.38
C LYS A 63 10.68 -17.25 14.49
N THR A 64 10.09 -18.42 14.62
CA THR A 64 8.94 -18.84 13.79
C THR A 64 7.71 -17.94 14.00
N THR A 65 7.55 -17.41 15.19
CA THR A 65 6.50 -16.43 15.50
C THR A 65 6.72 -15.09 14.78
N LEU A 66 7.95 -14.56 14.84
CA LEU A 66 8.30 -13.32 14.16
C LEU A 66 8.33 -13.48 12.64
N GLU A 67 8.72 -14.65 12.11
CA GLU A 67 8.57 -14.99 10.68
C GLU A 67 7.09 -14.94 10.25
N SER A 68 6.16 -15.49 11.05
CA SER A 68 4.73 -15.44 10.76
C SER A 68 4.20 -13.99 10.76
N ILE A 69 4.64 -13.16 11.70
CA ILE A 69 4.30 -11.73 11.77
C ILE A 69 4.87 -10.97 10.56
N ALA A 70 6.14 -11.21 10.22
CA ALA A 70 6.80 -10.54 9.09
C ALA A 70 6.17 -10.94 7.75
N ASP A 71 5.85 -12.21 7.55
CA ASP A 71 5.15 -12.72 6.36
C ASP A 71 3.77 -12.07 6.21
N ALA A 72 2.99 -11.99 7.29
CA ALA A 72 1.69 -11.34 7.28
C ALA A 72 1.81 -9.83 6.99
N CYS A 73 2.78 -9.16 7.64
CA CYS A 73 3.06 -7.75 7.40
C CYS A 73 3.40 -7.48 5.93
N LEU A 74 4.26 -8.31 5.31
CA LEU A 74 4.67 -8.13 3.91
C LEU A 74 3.50 -8.34 2.94
N ARG A 75 2.62 -9.31 3.19
CA ARG A 75 1.39 -9.49 2.40
C ARG A 75 0.48 -8.27 2.48
N GLY A 76 0.29 -7.71 3.67
CA GLY A 76 -0.56 -6.54 3.87
C GLY A 76 0.10 -5.19 3.59
N ALA A 77 1.43 -5.16 3.36
CA ALA A 77 2.17 -3.92 3.14
C ALA A 77 1.68 -3.16 1.91
N ARG A 78 1.56 -1.85 2.04
CA ARG A 78 1.19 -0.91 0.97
C ARG A 78 2.08 0.32 1.04
N GLY A 79 2.34 0.92 -0.11
CA GLY A 79 3.17 2.12 -0.22
C GLY A 79 4.56 1.95 0.40
N ASN A 80 5.38 3.00 0.32
CA ASN A 80 6.73 2.98 0.85
C ASN A 80 6.76 2.64 2.35
N SER A 81 5.89 3.28 3.14
CA SER A 81 5.92 3.13 4.61
C SER A 81 5.57 1.71 5.06
N GLY A 82 4.57 1.07 4.44
CA GLY A 82 4.20 -0.30 4.76
C GLY A 82 5.29 -1.30 4.40
N ILE A 83 5.90 -1.13 3.22
CA ILE A 83 6.94 -2.04 2.71
C ILE A 83 8.25 -1.92 3.52
N ILE A 84 8.67 -0.69 3.83
CA ILE A 84 9.84 -0.44 4.69
C ILE A 84 9.63 -1.06 6.07
N PHE A 85 8.41 -0.90 6.63
CA PHE A 85 8.06 -1.47 7.93
C PHE A 85 8.11 -3.01 7.89
N ALA A 86 7.53 -3.62 6.85
CA ALA A 86 7.53 -5.08 6.67
C ALA A 86 8.96 -5.61 6.54
N GLN A 87 9.83 -4.91 5.81
CA GLN A 87 11.23 -5.31 5.65
C GLN A 87 12.02 -5.19 6.95
N TYR A 88 11.73 -4.18 7.77
CA TYR A 88 12.29 -4.10 9.12
C TYR A 88 11.89 -5.31 9.97
N LEU A 89 10.61 -5.70 9.99
CA LEU A 89 10.15 -6.87 10.74
C LEU A 89 10.74 -8.17 10.18
N ASN A 90 10.89 -8.27 8.85
CA ASN A 90 11.60 -9.39 8.22
C ASN A 90 13.03 -9.48 8.73
N GLY A 91 13.77 -8.35 8.79
CA GLY A 91 15.11 -8.32 9.36
C GLY A 91 15.13 -8.80 10.81
N VAL A 92 14.19 -8.37 11.65
CA VAL A 92 14.09 -8.86 13.04
C VAL A 92 13.90 -10.38 13.06
N SER A 93 13.02 -10.93 12.24
CA SER A 93 12.77 -12.38 12.20
C SER A 93 13.96 -13.19 11.69
N GLU A 94 14.73 -12.66 10.74
CA GLU A 94 15.94 -13.34 10.23
C GLU A 94 17.08 -13.35 11.25
N GLU A 95 17.25 -12.26 11.99
CA GLU A 95 18.36 -12.05 12.92
C GLU A 95 18.09 -12.58 14.35
N ILE A 96 16.84 -12.90 14.70
CA ILE A 96 16.51 -13.48 15.99
C ILE A 96 16.89 -14.96 16.05
N GLU A 97 17.35 -15.41 17.21
CA GLU A 97 17.71 -16.83 17.42
C GLU A 97 16.48 -17.71 17.55
N HIS A 98 16.66 -18.99 17.21
CA HIS A 98 15.58 -20.00 17.26
C HIS A 98 15.43 -20.57 18.67
N GLU A 99 14.85 -19.77 19.57
CA GLU A 99 14.63 -20.11 20.98
C GLU A 99 13.14 -19.95 21.34
N ASP A 100 12.73 -20.52 22.45
CA ASP A 100 11.38 -20.38 23.00
C ASP A 100 11.16 -19.06 23.77
N HIS A 101 12.24 -18.33 24.00
CA HIS A 101 12.25 -17.02 24.65
C HIS A 101 13.29 -16.10 23.99
N VAL A 102 13.15 -14.80 24.18
CA VAL A 102 14.11 -13.79 23.71
C VAL A 102 14.77 -13.08 24.90
N THR A 103 16.09 -12.99 24.88
CA THR A 103 16.88 -12.21 25.85
C THR A 103 17.02 -10.77 25.40
N ILE A 104 17.37 -9.85 26.34
CA ILE A 104 17.67 -8.45 26.01
C ILE A 104 18.78 -8.35 24.94
N GLU A 105 19.82 -9.16 25.04
CA GLU A 105 20.94 -9.13 24.12
C GLU A 105 20.51 -9.56 22.70
N ASN A 106 19.81 -10.69 22.58
CA ASN A 106 19.32 -11.21 21.31
C ASN A 106 18.32 -10.25 20.67
N PHE A 107 17.38 -9.71 21.45
CA PHE A 107 16.38 -8.73 21.00
C PHE A 107 17.05 -7.45 20.45
N THR A 108 17.99 -6.87 21.19
CA THR A 108 18.65 -5.62 20.76
C THR A 108 19.55 -5.83 19.56
N ASN A 109 20.26 -6.96 19.46
CA ASN A 109 21.08 -7.33 18.30
C ASN A 109 20.21 -7.49 17.04
N ALA A 110 19.09 -8.22 17.13
CA ALA A 110 18.19 -8.44 16.01
C ALA A 110 17.61 -7.11 15.49
N HIS A 111 17.13 -6.25 16.38
CA HIS A 111 16.61 -4.93 16.00
C HIS A 111 17.68 -4.00 15.41
N LEU A 112 18.92 -4.03 15.91
CA LEU A 112 20.02 -3.22 15.35
C LEU A 112 20.34 -3.64 13.92
N LYS A 113 20.48 -4.93 13.66
CA LYS A 113 20.77 -5.47 12.33
C LYS A 113 19.61 -5.29 11.37
N SER A 114 18.36 -5.36 11.85
CA SER A 114 17.17 -5.18 11.02
C SER A 114 17.07 -3.80 10.37
N VAL A 115 17.76 -2.80 10.90
CA VAL A 115 17.85 -1.46 10.29
C VAL A 115 18.44 -1.54 8.88
N GLU A 116 19.47 -2.35 8.65
CA GLU A 116 20.08 -2.53 7.33
C GLU A 116 19.09 -3.11 6.33
N TYR A 117 18.21 -4.03 6.76
CA TYR A 117 17.16 -4.59 5.90
C TYR A 117 16.19 -3.51 5.44
N ALA A 118 15.78 -2.60 6.34
CA ALA A 118 14.89 -1.50 6.01
C ALA A 118 15.54 -0.48 5.05
N TYR A 119 16.82 -0.15 5.27
CA TYR A 119 17.57 0.75 4.38
C TYR A 119 17.78 0.13 3.00
N ASN A 120 18.12 -1.16 2.91
CA ASN A 120 18.37 -1.87 1.66
C ASN A 120 17.09 -2.10 0.83
N ALA A 121 15.90 -1.96 1.42
CA ALA A 121 14.65 -2.03 0.68
C ALA A 121 14.37 -0.78 -0.16
N VAL A 122 15.05 0.34 0.12
CA VAL A 122 14.78 1.64 -0.50
C VAL A 122 15.93 2.01 -1.43
N HIS A 123 15.65 2.15 -2.72
CA HIS A 123 16.68 2.51 -3.71
C HIS A 123 17.45 3.80 -3.36
N LYS A 124 16.76 4.83 -2.85
CA LYS A 124 17.37 6.09 -2.40
C LYS A 124 16.87 6.45 -1.00
N PRO A 125 17.46 5.89 0.06
CA PRO A 125 17.02 6.17 1.43
C PRO A 125 17.24 7.64 1.80
N VAL A 126 16.25 8.22 2.51
CA VAL A 126 16.25 9.63 2.90
C VAL A 126 16.26 9.73 4.42
N GLU A 127 17.25 10.46 4.97
CA GLU A 127 17.31 10.75 6.40
C GLU A 127 16.23 11.75 6.82
N GLY A 128 15.82 11.67 8.09
CA GLY A 128 14.70 12.46 8.62
C GLY A 128 13.33 11.80 8.42
N THR A 129 13.32 10.50 8.11
CA THR A 129 12.15 9.66 7.91
C THR A 129 12.07 8.53 8.95
N MET A 130 11.14 7.61 8.75
CA MET A 130 11.01 6.39 9.55
C MET A 130 12.33 5.62 9.68
N LEU A 131 13.15 5.56 8.63
CA LEU A 131 14.46 4.89 8.64
C LEU A 131 15.37 5.46 9.72
N THR A 132 15.47 6.78 9.82
CA THR A 132 16.29 7.47 10.84
C THR A 132 15.80 7.13 12.26
N VAL A 133 14.48 7.14 12.47
CA VAL A 133 13.89 6.86 13.79
C VAL A 133 14.07 5.40 14.19
N MET A 134 13.94 4.44 13.26
CA MET A 134 14.27 3.03 13.48
C MET A 134 15.72 2.84 13.91
N LYS A 135 16.65 3.47 13.20
CA LYS A 135 18.09 3.43 13.48
C LYS A 135 18.41 4.00 14.85
N ASP A 136 17.91 5.19 15.17
CA ASP A 136 18.19 5.86 16.46
C ASP A 136 17.63 5.05 17.64
N TRP A 137 16.43 4.46 17.49
CA TRP A 137 15.83 3.62 18.50
C TRP A 137 16.62 2.32 18.72
N ALA A 138 16.92 1.59 17.64
CA ALA A 138 17.67 0.34 17.71
C ALA A 138 19.07 0.55 18.32
N SER A 139 19.77 1.60 17.91
CA SER A 139 21.07 1.96 18.48
C SER A 139 20.96 2.28 19.97
N SER A 140 19.95 3.04 20.38
CA SER A 140 19.73 3.36 21.81
C SER A 140 19.45 2.13 22.67
N MET A 141 18.69 1.15 22.14
CA MET A 141 18.49 -0.13 22.85
C MET A 141 19.80 -0.90 22.98
N PHE A 142 20.53 -1.01 21.89
CA PHE A 142 21.79 -1.74 21.86
C PHE A 142 22.83 -1.13 22.84
N ASP A 143 22.97 0.19 22.87
CA ASP A 143 23.87 0.89 23.77
C ASP A 143 23.50 0.72 25.24
N PHE A 144 22.21 0.69 25.56
CA PHE A 144 21.71 0.58 26.92
C PHE A 144 21.56 -0.87 27.45
N ARG A 145 21.66 -1.88 26.58
CA ARG A 145 21.35 -3.30 26.87
C ARG A 145 22.02 -3.86 28.12
N SER A 146 23.29 -3.53 28.34
CA SER A 146 24.04 -4.01 29.51
C SER A 146 23.67 -3.31 30.84
N ASN A 147 22.99 -2.16 30.77
CA ASN A 147 22.56 -1.39 31.92
C ASN A 147 21.07 -1.59 32.24
N ALA A 148 20.33 -2.21 31.33
CA ALA A 148 18.90 -2.44 31.48
C ALA A 148 18.63 -3.51 32.54
N LYS A 149 17.76 -3.19 33.49
CA LYS A 149 17.33 -4.13 34.56
C LYS A 149 16.39 -5.20 34.03
N ASP A 150 15.57 -4.85 33.07
CA ASP A 150 14.58 -5.70 32.41
C ASP A 150 14.13 -5.08 31.08
N PHE A 151 13.25 -5.74 30.35
CA PHE A 151 12.69 -5.24 29.09
C PHE A 151 11.89 -3.94 29.22
N ALA A 152 11.19 -3.73 30.35
CA ALA A 152 10.45 -2.51 30.56
C ALA A 152 11.35 -1.30 30.76
N ASP A 153 12.48 -1.47 31.44
CA ASP A 153 13.52 -0.47 31.62
C ASP A 153 14.22 -0.16 30.28
N LEU A 154 14.62 -1.19 29.53
CA LEU A 154 15.19 -1.09 28.19
C LEU A 154 14.31 -0.27 27.26
N LEU A 155 13.05 -0.66 27.11
CA LEU A 155 12.12 -0.02 26.20
C LEU A 155 11.75 1.40 26.65
N SER A 156 11.64 1.63 27.98
CA SER A 156 11.36 2.98 28.50
C SER A 156 12.52 3.95 28.25
N HIS A 157 13.76 3.46 28.34
CA HIS A 157 14.95 4.25 28.03
C HIS A 157 15.02 4.58 26.53
N SER A 158 14.95 3.55 25.69
CA SER A 158 15.08 3.71 24.25
C SER A 158 13.92 4.47 23.61
N TYR A 159 12.72 4.36 24.16
CA TYR A 159 11.55 5.10 23.68
C TYR A 159 11.70 6.62 23.81
N LYS A 160 12.37 7.12 24.86
CA LYS A 160 12.69 8.55 24.98
C LYS A 160 13.57 9.03 23.82
N LYS A 161 14.52 8.21 23.42
CA LYS A 161 15.38 8.52 22.28
C LYS A 161 14.61 8.50 20.94
N LEU A 162 13.71 7.54 20.80
CA LEU A 162 12.81 7.47 19.67
C LEU A 162 11.96 8.74 19.53
N GLU A 163 11.36 9.21 20.64
CA GLU A 163 10.57 10.44 20.66
C GLU A 163 11.41 11.69 20.31
N GLU A 164 12.65 11.77 20.79
CA GLU A 164 13.57 12.84 20.42
C GLU A 164 13.90 12.82 18.93
N SER A 165 14.17 11.63 18.37
CA SER A 165 14.42 11.44 16.94
C SER A 165 13.21 11.82 16.11
N LEU A 166 12.02 11.33 16.48
CA LEU A 166 10.76 11.67 15.84
C LEU A 166 10.54 13.19 15.78
N LYS A 167 10.71 13.90 16.89
CA LYS A 167 10.57 15.37 16.94
C LYS A 167 11.55 16.09 16.01
N LYS A 168 12.76 15.54 15.80
CA LYS A 168 13.79 16.12 14.92
C LYS A 168 13.40 16.00 13.45
N THR A 169 12.64 14.98 13.02
CA THR A 169 12.22 14.79 11.62
C THR A 169 11.56 16.03 11.07
N LYS A 170 10.78 16.75 11.89
CA LYS A 170 10.12 18.02 11.53
C LYS A 170 11.07 19.05 10.90
N ASN A 171 12.35 19.07 11.30
CA ASN A 171 13.31 20.06 10.85
C ASN A 171 14.30 19.51 9.80
N GLN A 172 14.33 18.21 9.58
CA GLN A 172 15.28 17.56 8.68
C GLN A 172 14.87 17.67 7.21
N LEU A 173 13.58 17.55 6.91
CA LEU A 173 13.05 17.66 5.55
C LEU A 173 12.31 19.00 5.34
N SER A 174 12.49 19.61 4.17
CA SER A 174 11.88 20.90 3.84
C SER A 174 10.36 20.85 3.82
N ALA A 175 9.76 19.75 3.33
CA ALA A 175 8.33 19.52 3.31
C ALA A 175 7.74 19.47 4.74
N LEU A 176 8.34 18.67 5.62
CA LEU A 176 7.94 18.52 7.02
C LEU A 176 8.05 19.87 7.79
N ARG A 177 9.14 20.59 7.54
CA ARG A 177 9.37 21.91 8.16
C ARG A 177 8.32 22.92 7.75
N LYS A 178 7.99 22.99 6.45
CA LYS A 178 6.96 23.91 5.92
C LYS A 178 5.58 23.58 6.49
N ALA A 179 5.21 22.30 6.54
CA ALA A 179 3.94 21.85 7.09
C ALA A 179 3.89 21.87 8.63
N GLY A 180 5.03 21.99 9.30
CA GLY A 180 5.09 22.02 10.76
C GLY A 180 4.80 20.68 11.44
N VAL A 181 4.94 19.56 10.73
CA VAL A 181 4.62 18.18 11.18
C VAL A 181 5.86 17.32 11.25
N VAL A 182 5.76 16.19 11.98
CA VAL A 182 6.78 15.13 11.98
C VAL A 182 6.52 14.17 10.83
N ASP A 183 7.51 13.30 10.52
CA ASP A 183 7.35 12.25 9.52
C ASP A 183 6.24 11.27 9.94
N SER A 184 5.29 11.02 9.03
CA SER A 184 4.13 10.17 9.31
C SER A 184 4.52 8.71 9.52
N GLY A 185 5.42 8.18 8.69
CA GLY A 185 5.93 6.81 8.84
C GLY A 185 6.68 6.62 10.15
N ALA A 186 7.52 7.60 10.53
CA ALA A 186 8.23 7.59 11.81
C ALA A 186 7.26 7.64 13.01
N LYS A 187 6.19 8.42 12.91
CA LYS A 187 5.13 8.46 13.94
C LYS A 187 4.43 7.11 14.03
N GLY A 188 4.16 6.44 12.90
CA GLY A 188 3.60 5.09 12.85
C GLY A 188 4.50 4.07 13.56
N PHE A 189 5.80 4.11 13.29
CA PHE A 189 6.78 3.28 13.99
C PHE A 189 6.79 3.56 15.51
N ALA A 190 6.74 4.82 15.91
CA ALA A 190 6.67 5.21 17.32
C ALA A 190 5.41 4.65 18.01
N LEU A 191 4.26 4.68 17.36
CA LEU A 191 3.02 4.08 17.88
C LEU A 191 3.16 2.56 18.04
N PHE A 192 3.78 1.88 17.08
CA PHE A 192 4.01 0.44 17.18
C PHE A 192 4.88 0.08 18.39
N VAL A 193 6.01 0.77 18.56
CA VAL A 193 6.92 0.56 19.69
C VAL A 193 6.23 0.89 21.03
N GLN A 194 5.42 1.95 21.05
CA GLN A 194 4.61 2.30 22.21
C GLN A 194 3.65 1.16 22.61
N GLY A 195 2.95 0.59 21.64
CA GLY A 195 2.04 -0.52 21.89
C GLY A 195 2.75 -1.77 22.43
N ILE A 196 3.93 -2.11 21.90
CA ILE A 196 4.79 -3.18 22.45
C ILE A 196 5.15 -2.89 23.91
N MET A 197 5.66 -1.68 24.16
CA MET A 197 6.09 -1.27 25.50
C MET A 197 4.93 -1.29 26.50
N ASP A 198 3.77 -0.77 26.14
CA ASP A 198 2.60 -0.70 27.02
C ASP A 198 2.07 -2.10 27.37
N PHE A 199 2.07 -3.02 26.39
CA PHE A 199 1.71 -4.42 26.66
C PHE A 199 2.71 -5.10 27.61
N LEU A 200 4.02 -4.95 27.37
CA LEU A 200 5.04 -5.58 28.20
C LEU A 200 5.06 -5.05 29.63
N LYS A 201 4.61 -3.80 29.85
CA LYS A 201 4.50 -3.20 31.19
C LYS A 201 3.23 -3.61 31.94
N ASN A 202 2.10 -3.66 31.23
CA ASN A 202 0.78 -3.72 31.88
C ASN A 202 0.01 -5.00 31.56
N GLU A 203 0.48 -5.80 30.57
CA GLU A 203 -0.21 -6.98 30.03
C GLU A 203 -1.64 -6.70 29.54
N LYS A 204 -1.91 -5.43 29.18
CA LYS A 204 -3.22 -4.98 28.72
C LYS A 204 -3.21 -4.75 27.24
N GLU A 205 -4.10 -5.43 26.52
CA GLU A 205 -4.31 -5.23 25.09
C GLU A 205 -5.18 -4.00 24.83
N MET A 206 -4.81 -3.22 23.81
CA MET A 206 -5.63 -2.12 23.33
C MET A 206 -6.79 -2.65 22.48
N ALA A 207 -7.99 -2.15 22.69
CA ALA A 207 -9.11 -2.42 21.79
C ALA A 207 -8.94 -1.62 20.49
N ILE A 208 -9.32 -2.23 19.36
CA ILE A 208 -9.42 -1.50 18.09
C ILE A 208 -10.69 -0.65 18.17
N GLN A 209 -10.55 0.65 18.03
CA GLN A 209 -11.69 1.56 17.84
C GLN A 209 -12.20 1.33 16.42
N ASP A 210 -13.50 1.08 16.25
CA ASP A 210 -14.16 0.56 15.04
C ASP A 210 -13.50 0.98 13.72
N PHE A 211 -13.01 -0.02 13.00
CA PHE A 211 -12.48 0.10 11.66
C PHE A 211 -13.66 0.01 10.69
N MET A 212 -14.42 1.09 10.54
CA MET A 212 -15.44 1.17 9.49
C MET A 212 -14.70 1.18 8.15
N SER A 213 -14.93 0.17 7.34
CA SER A 213 -14.45 0.03 5.95
C SER A 213 -15.14 1.07 5.05
N GLY A 214 -14.79 2.33 5.17
CA GLY A 214 -15.43 3.41 4.42
C GLY A 214 -14.82 4.79 4.61
N ASP A 215 -14.04 5.01 5.67
CA ASP A 215 -13.48 6.33 5.97
C ASP A 215 -12.18 6.62 5.16
N PHE A 216 -12.30 6.73 3.84
CA PHE A 216 -11.30 7.41 3.01
C PHE A 216 -11.61 8.91 2.96
N GLU A 217 -11.60 9.60 4.08
CA GLU A 217 -11.54 11.05 4.06
C GLU A 217 -10.15 11.46 3.58
N GLY A 218 -10.06 11.84 2.31
CA GLY A 218 -8.89 12.51 1.76
C GLY A 218 -8.64 13.81 2.53
N VAL A 219 -7.47 13.96 3.11
CA VAL A 219 -7.06 15.21 3.74
C VAL A 219 -6.84 16.24 2.64
N SER A 220 -7.56 17.34 2.72
CA SER A 220 -7.26 18.53 1.95
C SER A 220 -5.91 19.09 2.43
N SER A 221 -4.84 18.77 1.73
CA SER A 221 -3.57 19.47 1.89
C SER A 221 -3.48 20.56 0.83
N ASP A 222 -3.29 21.80 1.24
CA ASP A 222 -3.01 22.96 0.36
C ASP A 222 -1.64 22.88 -0.36
N SER A 223 -1.02 21.71 -0.40
CA SER A 223 0.24 21.48 -1.09
C SER A 223 -0.01 20.85 -2.46
N HIS A 224 -0.09 21.65 -3.50
CA HIS A 224 -0.09 21.25 -4.90
C HIS A 224 1.26 20.60 -5.25
N SER A 225 1.37 19.30 -5.15
CA SER A 225 2.47 18.53 -5.71
C SER A 225 1.93 17.74 -6.90
N ASN A 226 2.10 18.27 -8.09
CA ASN A 226 1.83 17.49 -9.32
C ASN A 226 2.77 16.27 -9.30
N PRO A 227 2.27 15.02 -9.26
CA PRO A 227 3.12 13.85 -9.19
C PRO A 227 4.00 13.78 -10.44
N GLU A 228 5.30 13.51 -10.26
CA GLU A 228 6.26 13.40 -11.37
C GLU A 228 5.87 12.25 -12.30
N PHE A 229 5.35 11.16 -11.77
CA PHE A 229 4.84 9.99 -12.48
C PHE A 229 3.36 9.78 -12.19
N ARG A 230 2.63 9.28 -13.18
CA ARG A 230 1.18 9.14 -13.11
C ARG A 230 0.69 8.01 -12.23
N TYR A 231 1.34 6.85 -12.28
CA TYR A 231 0.86 5.63 -11.66
C TYR A 231 1.72 5.20 -10.48
N CYS A 232 1.04 4.80 -9.40
CA CYS A 232 1.62 4.00 -8.33
C CYS A 232 1.34 2.53 -8.62
N VAL A 233 2.40 1.75 -8.80
CA VAL A 233 2.32 0.32 -9.10
C VAL A 233 2.83 -0.49 -7.92
N GLU A 234 2.04 -1.45 -7.47
CA GLU A 234 2.42 -2.42 -6.45
C GLU A 234 2.26 -3.83 -6.99
N VAL A 235 3.26 -4.66 -6.75
CA VAL A 235 3.28 -6.07 -7.15
C VAL A 235 3.74 -6.93 -5.99
N LEU A 236 3.05 -8.04 -5.73
CA LEU A 236 3.52 -9.11 -4.84
C LEU A 236 3.84 -10.34 -5.69
N LEU A 237 5.06 -10.79 -5.60
CA LEU A 237 5.58 -11.94 -6.35
C LEU A 237 5.79 -13.14 -5.43
N ASN A 238 5.52 -14.34 -5.96
CA ASN A 238 6.03 -15.57 -5.41
C ASN A 238 7.52 -15.71 -5.80
N GLY A 239 8.41 -15.77 -4.81
CA GLY A 239 9.85 -15.88 -5.05
C GLY A 239 10.66 -15.06 -4.05
N GLY A 240 11.86 -15.54 -3.78
CA GLY A 240 12.65 -15.15 -2.65
C GLY A 240 13.55 -13.92 -2.86
N LYS A 241 14.18 -13.53 -1.76
CA LYS A 241 15.08 -12.39 -1.61
C LYS A 241 16.24 -12.34 -2.63
N GLU A 242 16.68 -13.49 -3.16
CA GLU A 242 17.77 -13.58 -4.15
C GLU A 242 17.48 -12.83 -5.47
N LYS A 243 16.23 -12.43 -5.69
CA LYS A 243 15.79 -11.72 -6.90
C LYS A 243 15.65 -10.20 -6.69
N THR A 244 15.66 -9.72 -5.44
CA THR A 244 15.35 -8.31 -5.13
C THR A 244 16.31 -7.34 -5.81
N GLU A 245 17.63 -7.59 -5.77
CA GLU A 245 18.64 -6.73 -6.40
C GLU A 245 18.49 -6.65 -7.92
N ARG A 246 18.11 -7.77 -8.56
CA ARG A 246 17.84 -7.80 -10.01
C ARG A 246 16.60 -7.00 -10.35
N ILE A 247 15.50 -7.24 -9.66
CA ILE A 247 14.25 -6.52 -9.84
C ILE A 247 14.48 -5.00 -9.65
N GLU A 248 15.22 -4.62 -8.61
CA GLU A 248 15.55 -3.23 -8.35
C GLU A 248 16.31 -2.60 -9.51
N SER A 249 17.39 -3.26 -9.98
CA SER A 249 18.22 -2.73 -11.07
C SER A 249 17.50 -2.62 -12.41
N GLU A 250 16.49 -3.47 -12.68
CA GLU A 250 15.70 -3.44 -13.90
C GLU A 250 14.57 -2.40 -13.84
N LEU A 251 14.02 -2.15 -12.62
CA LEU A 251 12.92 -1.21 -12.43
C LEU A 251 13.35 0.23 -12.18
N GLU A 252 14.58 0.47 -11.69
CA GLU A 252 15.04 1.83 -11.34
C GLU A 252 14.99 2.85 -12.48
N ILE A 253 15.07 2.36 -13.73
CA ILE A 253 15.01 3.18 -14.95
C ILE A 253 13.58 3.54 -15.37
N LEU A 254 12.57 2.89 -14.80
CA LEU A 254 11.17 3.06 -15.18
C LEU A 254 10.43 4.12 -14.38
N GLY A 255 11.01 4.59 -13.27
CA GLY A 255 10.31 5.53 -12.40
C GLY A 255 11.08 5.97 -11.17
N ASN A 256 10.35 6.44 -10.16
CA ASN A 256 10.92 6.84 -8.87
C ASN A 256 10.17 6.17 -7.70
N SER A 257 10.54 6.52 -6.46
CA SER A 257 9.94 5.95 -5.23
C SER A 257 10.01 4.41 -5.17
N LEU A 258 11.02 3.83 -5.85
CA LEU A 258 11.18 2.38 -5.91
C LEU A 258 11.54 1.82 -4.53
N VAL A 259 10.75 0.86 -4.08
CA VAL A 259 10.98 0.06 -2.87
C VAL A 259 10.78 -1.41 -3.24
N VAL A 260 11.79 -2.22 -2.96
CA VAL A 260 11.76 -3.67 -3.18
C VAL A 260 12.06 -4.38 -1.87
N ALA A 261 11.08 -5.08 -1.34
CA ALA A 261 11.20 -5.84 -0.10
C ALA A 261 10.93 -7.31 -0.34
N GLY A 262 11.71 -8.18 0.27
CA GLY A 262 11.52 -9.62 0.09
C GLY A 262 12.00 -10.44 1.28
N ASN A 263 11.39 -11.59 1.44
CA ASN A 263 11.81 -12.66 2.34
C ASN A 263 12.10 -13.95 1.54
N LYS A 264 12.15 -15.09 2.21
CA LYS A 264 12.42 -16.40 1.54
C LYS A 264 11.32 -16.86 0.58
N ARG A 265 10.11 -16.30 0.69
CA ARG A 265 8.90 -16.78 0.00
C ARG A 265 8.35 -15.81 -1.00
N MET A 266 8.40 -14.51 -0.69
CA MET A 266 7.69 -13.47 -1.41
C MET A 266 8.57 -12.24 -1.61
N THR A 267 8.34 -11.53 -2.72
CA THR A 267 8.93 -10.22 -2.99
C THR A 267 7.83 -9.22 -3.30
N ARG A 268 7.85 -8.08 -2.61
CA ARG A 268 6.94 -6.95 -2.85
C ARG A 268 7.69 -5.81 -3.49
N VAL A 269 7.07 -5.23 -4.51
CA VAL A 269 7.59 -4.09 -5.27
C VAL A 269 6.60 -2.95 -5.18
N HIS A 270 7.10 -1.74 -5.01
CA HIS A 270 6.37 -0.49 -5.15
C HIS A 270 7.20 0.46 -6.01
N ILE A 271 6.56 1.10 -7.00
CA ILE A 271 7.22 2.08 -7.88
C ILE A 271 6.20 3.09 -8.39
N HIS A 272 6.62 4.36 -8.54
CA HIS A 272 5.88 5.37 -9.29
C HIS A 272 6.39 5.44 -10.72
N THR A 273 5.52 5.27 -11.72
CA THR A 273 5.90 5.15 -13.13
C THR A 273 4.81 5.65 -14.09
N ASP A 274 5.20 5.97 -15.31
CA ASP A 274 4.26 6.18 -16.43
C ASP A 274 4.05 4.91 -17.27
N LYS A 275 4.75 3.80 -16.94
CA LYS A 275 4.76 2.55 -17.71
C LYS A 275 4.40 1.33 -16.86
N PRO A 276 3.16 1.22 -16.34
CA PRO A 276 2.75 0.10 -15.50
C PRO A 276 2.99 -1.27 -16.17
N ALA A 277 2.64 -1.41 -17.46
CA ALA A 277 2.79 -2.66 -18.19
C ALA A 277 4.23 -3.17 -18.20
N SER A 278 5.22 -2.27 -18.38
CA SER A 278 6.64 -2.64 -18.35
C SER A 278 7.08 -3.14 -16.97
N VAL A 279 6.51 -2.59 -15.90
CA VAL A 279 6.76 -3.08 -14.51
C VAL A 279 6.26 -4.51 -14.35
N PHE A 280 5.05 -4.81 -14.85
CA PHE A 280 4.50 -6.17 -14.78
C PHE A 280 5.28 -7.16 -15.66
N GLU A 281 5.68 -6.75 -16.86
CA GLU A 281 6.50 -7.59 -17.76
C GLU A 281 7.84 -7.97 -17.11
N ILE A 282 8.52 -7.04 -16.46
CA ILE A 282 9.75 -7.32 -15.70
C ILE A 282 9.44 -8.20 -14.48
N ALA A 283 8.43 -7.87 -13.70
CA ALA A 283 8.07 -8.62 -12.50
C ALA A 283 7.79 -10.10 -12.81
N GLU A 284 7.07 -10.39 -13.91
CA GLU A 284 6.77 -11.77 -14.35
C GLU A 284 8.00 -12.60 -14.72
N GLN A 285 9.10 -11.98 -15.11
CA GLN A 285 10.36 -12.70 -15.38
C GLN A 285 11.02 -13.20 -14.08
N HIS A 286 10.66 -12.59 -12.95
CA HIS A 286 11.22 -12.91 -11.65
C HIS A 286 10.34 -13.80 -10.78
N GLY A 287 9.06 -13.95 -11.09
CA GLY A 287 8.16 -14.82 -10.33
C GLY A 287 6.71 -14.72 -10.76
N GLU A 288 5.89 -15.60 -10.21
CA GLU A 288 4.45 -15.54 -10.38
C GLU A 288 3.89 -14.34 -9.60
N ILE A 289 3.04 -13.56 -10.25
CA ILE A 289 2.38 -12.42 -9.59
C ILE A 289 1.20 -12.95 -8.76
N ILE A 290 1.29 -12.78 -7.44
CA ILE A 290 0.24 -13.14 -6.47
C ILE A 290 -0.79 -12.01 -6.35
N GLU A 291 -0.31 -10.76 -6.36
CA GLU A 291 -1.14 -9.58 -6.19
C GLU A 291 -0.61 -8.43 -7.03
N LYS A 292 -1.53 -7.67 -7.61
CA LYS A 292 -1.23 -6.50 -8.44
C LYS A 292 -2.16 -5.36 -8.08
N LYS A 293 -1.62 -4.14 -8.05
CA LYS A 293 -2.38 -2.92 -7.85
C LYS A 293 -1.77 -1.80 -8.68
N VAL A 294 -2.61 -0.99 -9.30
CA VAL A 294 -2.22 0.22 -10.02
C VAL A 294 -3.19 1.33 -9.65
N ASP A 295 -2.68 2.40 -9.08
CA ASP A 295 -3.44 3.60 -8.75
C ASP A 295 -3.02 4.75 -9.68
N ASP A 296 -3.97 5.51 -10.21
CA ASP A 296 -3.71 6.73 -10.97
C ASP A 296 -3.61 7.93 -10.01
N MET A 297 -2.39 8.25 -9.58
CA MET A 297 -2.11 9.33 -8.62
C MET A 297 -2.53 10.71 -9.16
N LYS A 298 -2.42 10.93 -10.49
CA LYS A 298 -2.86 12.18 -11.12
C LYS A 298 -4.36 12.37 -10.95
N LYS A 299 -5.16 11.33 -11.16
CA LYS A 299 -6.61 11.38 -10.95
C LYS A 299 -6.97 11.54 -9.48
N GLN A 300 -6.25 10.89 -8.58
CA GLN A 300 -6.46 11.07 -7.14
C GLN A 300 -6.22 12.52 -6.72
N GLU A 301 -5.14 13.14 -7.20
CA GLU A 301 -4.84 14.55 -6.95
C GLU A 301 -5.88 15.48 -7.57
N GLU A 302 -6.30 15.25 -8.82
CA GLU A 302 -7.33 16.04 -9.49
C GLU A 302 -8.65 16.05 -8.72
N LEU A 303 -9.04 14.93 -8.11
CA LEU A 303 -10.26 14.83 -7.29
C LEU A 303 -10.19 15.63 -5.99
N VAL A 304 -9.00 15.81 -5.44
CA VAL A 304 -8.79 16.53 -4.18
C VAL A 304 -8.59 18.02 -4.41
N SER A 305 -7.75 18.39 -5.37
CA SER A 305 -7.24 19.76 -5.54
C SER A 305 -7.78 20.50 -6.76
N ASN A 306 -8.28 19.80 -7.79
CA ASN A 306 -8.65 20.39 -9.07
C ASN A 306 -9.87 19.72 -9.73
N LYS A 307 -10.88 19.37 -8.93
CA LYS A 307 -12.15 18.83 -9.45
C LYS A 307 -12.86 19.88 -10.30
N LYS A 308 -13.12 19.60 -11.57
CA LYS A 308 -13.72 20.54 -12.54
C LYS A 308 -15.25 20.43 -12.60
N TYR A 309 -15.79 19.23 -12.35
CA TYR A 309 -17.19 18.91 -12.61
C TYR A 309 -17.91 18.49 -11.34
N SER A 310 -19.21 18.76 -11.25
CA SER A 310 -20.08 18.31 -10.17
C SER A 310 -20.61 16.88 -10.41
N ILE A 311 -20.63 16.44 -11.67
CA ILE A 311 -21.06 15.11 -12.09
C ILE A 311 -19.85 14.27 -12.43
N GLY A 312 -19.69 13.10 -11.78
CA GLY A 312 -18.68 12.11 -12.10
C GLY A 312 -19.08 11.28 -13.33
N LEU A 313 -18.20 11.19 -14.33
CA LEU A 313 -18.42 10.35 -15.49
C LEU A 313 -17.50 9.12 -15.42
N VAL A 314 -18.12 7.93 -15.48
CA VAL A 314 -17.44 6.63 -15.40
C VAL A 314 -17.71 5.83 -16.66
N THR A 315 -16.70 5.12 -17.15
CA THR A 315 -16.85 4.16 -18.25
C THR A 315 -15.94 2.97 -18.05
N ASP A 316 -16.03 1.98 -18.90
CA ASP A 316 -15.08 0.86 -18.96
C ASP A 316 -14.01 1.07 -20.05
N SER A 317 -13.01 0.18 -20.08
CA SER A 317 -11.88 0.32 -21.03
C SER A 317 -12.23 0.04 -22.48
N ILE A 318 -13.39 -0.57 -22.76
CA ILE A 318 -13.87 -0.83 -24.13
C ILE A 318 -14.20 0.47 -24.87
N ALA A 319 -14.51 1.55 -24.16
CA ALA A 319 -14.85 2.85 -24.76
C ALA A 319 -13.76 3.45 -25.68
N ASP A 320 -12.56 2.91 -25.69
CA ASP A 320 -11.44 3.31 -26.57
C ASP A 320 -11.20 4.83 -26.66
N LEU A 321 -11.33 5.50 -25.52
CA LEU A 321 -11.11 6.94 -25.44
C LEU A 321 -9.60 7.27 -25.48
N PRO A 322 -9.20 8.28 -26.26
CA PRO A 322 -7.86 8.84 -26.16
C PRO A 322 -7.59 9.37 -24.74
N GLN A 323 -6.38 9.13 -24.21
CA GLN A 323 -5.98 9.57 -22.87
C GLN A 323 -6.22 11.07 -22.63
N LYS A 324 -6.01 11.89 -23.66
CA LYS A 324 -6.28 13.33 -23.60
C LYS A 324 -7.73 13.64 -23.27
N ILE A 325 -8.70 12.92 -23.84
CA ILE A 325 -10.13 13.11 -23.56
C ILE A 325 -10.44 12.67 -22.11
N ILE A 326 -9.88 11.53 -21.72
CA ILE A 326 -10.02 11.02 -20.35
C ILE A 326 -9.55 12.06 -19.32
N ASP A 327 -8.40 12.70 -19.58
CA ASP A 327 -7.80 13.69 -18.67
C ASP A 327 -8.54 15.05 -18.73
N ASP A 328 -8.84 15.55 -19.92
CA ASP A 328 -9.48 16.86 -20.10
C ASP A 328 -10.87 16.93 -19.41
N TYR A 329 -11.61 15.82 -19.45
CA TYR A 329 -12.97 15.70 -18.88
C TYR A 329 -13.00 14.89 -17.57
N GLN A 330 -11.86 14.54 -16.99
CA GLN A 330 -11.74 13.79 -15.74
C GLN A 330 -12.58 12.50 -15.70
N ILE A 331 -12.64 11.77 -16.83
CA ILE A 331 -13.40 10.54 -16.96
C ILE A 331 -12.73 9.41 -16.17
N HIS A 332 -13.50 8.69 -15.37
CA HIS A 332 -13.03 7.50 -14.63
C HIS A 332 -13.20 6.26 -15.50
N VAL A 333 -12.11 5.52 -15.71
CA VAL A 333 -12.12 4.29 -16.51
C VAL A 333 -11.91 3.09 -15.59
N VAL A 334 -12.77 2.10 -15.69
CA VAL A 334 -12.60 0.80 -15.04
C VAL A 334 -12.17 -0.21 -16.10
N ASN A 335 -10.96 -0.77 -15.90
CA ASN A 335 -10.36 -1.65 -16.88
C ASN A 335 -10.99 -3.05 -16.81
N LEU A 336 -11.27 -3.63 -17.98
CA LEU A 336 -11.62 -5.04 -18.11
C LEU A 336 -10.36 -5.90 -17.88
N SER A 337 -10.58 -7.17 -17.55
CA SER A 337 -9.50 -8.15 -17.49
C SER A 337 -9.27 -8.79 -18.85
N ILE A 338 -7.99 -8.97 -19.22
CA ILE A 338 -7.52 -9.74 -20.38
C ILE A 338 -6.87 -11.02 -19.85
N MET A 339 -7.36 -12.16 -20.29
CA MET A 339 -6.80 -13.47 -19.96
C MET A 339 -5.87 -13.94 -21.09
N MET A 340 -4.65 -14.33 -20.72
CA MET A 340 -3.68 -14.98 -21.63
C MET A 340 -3.19 -16.26 -20.96
N GLY A 341 -3.76 -17.40 -21.34
CA GLY A 341 -3.62 -18.63 -20.62
C GLY A 341 -4.18 -18.50 -19.19
N GLU A 342 -3.37 -18.81 -18.19
CA GLU A 342 -3.75 -18.67 -16.76
C GLU A 342 -3.48 -17.28 -16.17
N LYS A 343 -2.87 -16.39 -16.95
CA LYS A 343 -2.52 -15.04 -16.50
C LYS A 343 -3.62 -14.04 -16.81
N GLU A 344 -3.87 -13.15 -15.84
CA GLU A 344 -4.81 -12.05 -15.96
C GLU A 344 -4.08 -10.71 -16.02
N TYR A 345 -4.51 -9.85 -16.94
CA TYR A 345 -4.02 -8.47 -17.13
C TYR A 345 -5.18 -7.49 -17.11
N TYR A 346 -4.94 -6.25 -16.72
CA TYR A 346 -5.90 -5.16 -16.89
C TYR A 346 -5.69 -4.49 -18.25
N ASP A 347 -6.76 -4.47 -19.06
CA ASP A 347 -6.78 -3.90 -20.40
C ASP A 347 -6.22 -2.46 -20.41
N LYS A 348 -5.28 -2.16 -21.30
CA LYS A 348 -4.64 -0.85 -21.49
C LYS A 348 -3.87 -0.31 -20.27
N LEU A 349 -3.66 -1.11 -19.25
CA LEU A 349 -3.00 -0.68 -18.01
C LEU A 349 -1.80 -1.57 -17.64
N THR A 350 -1.98 -2.88 -17.61
CA THR A 350 -0.93 -3.82 -17.20
C THR A 350 -0.43 -4.70 -18.34
N ILE A 351 -0.88 -4.43 -19.56
CA ILE A 351 -0.42 -5.07 -20.78
C ILE A 351 -0.40 -4.06 -21.94
N GLU A 352 0.67 -4.10 -22.73
CA GLU A 352 0.79 -3.34 -23.96
C GLU A 352 0.17 -4.09 -25.14
N ASN A 353 -0.38 -3.34 -26.12
CA ASN A 353 -0.99 -3.92 -27.31
C ASN A 353 -0.02 -4.82 -28.09
N ASP A 354 1.26 -4.44 -28.18
CA ASP A 354 2.27 -5.21 -28.87
C ASP A 354 2.53 -6.57 -28.21
N THR A 355 2.50 -6.62 -26.88
CA THR A 355 2.61 -7.88 -26.12
C THR A 355 1.39 -8.77 -26.34
N LEU A 356 0.17 -8.19 -26.36
CA LEU A 356 -1.05 -8.93 -26.68
C LEU A 356 -1.03 -9.50 -28.11
N ILE A 357 -0.60 -8.70 -29.11
CA ILE A 357 -0.49 -9.13 -30.50
C ILE A 357 0.57 -10.22 -30.66
N ARG A 358 1.69 -10.09 -29.99
CA ARG A 358 2.75 -11.10 -29.97
C ARG A 358 2.24 -12.42 -29.41
N TYR A 359 1.58 -12.39 -28.24
CA TYR A 359 0.97 -13.57 -27.63
C TYR A 359 -0.02 -14.25 -28.59
N TYR A 360 -0.92 -13.49 -29.20
CA TYR A 360 -1.88 -14.00 -30.19
C TYR A 360 -1.23 -14.70 -31.39
N ARG A 361 -0.03 -14.26 -31.81
CA ARG A 361 0.68 -14.85 -32.94
C ARG A 361 1.50 -16.09 -32.58
N GLU A 362 1.98 -16.16 -31.36
CA GLU A 362 2.95 -17.15 -30.90
C GLU A 362 2.32 -18.27 -30.04
N SER A 363 1.15 -18.02 -29.43
CA SER A 363 0.44 -18.97 -28.59
C SER A 363 -0.62 -19.73 -29.38
N GLU A 364 -0.86 -20.98 -28.97
CA GLU A 364 -2.02 -21.76 -29.46
C GLU A 364 -3.33 -21.29 -28.76
N ASP A 365 -3.23 -20.63 -27.60
CA ASP A 365 -4.36 -20.12 -26.85
C ASP A 365 -4.75 -18.71 -27.32
N PHE A 366 -6.05 -18.49 -27.45
CA PHE A 366 -6.57 -17.19 -27.84
C PHE A 366 -6.77 -16.30 -26.61
N PRO A 367 -6.27 -15.03 -26.59
CA PRO A 367 -6.55 -14.13 -25.51
C PRO A 367 -8.06 -13.85 -25.43
N THR A 368 -8.59 -13.84 -24.21
CA THR A 368 -10.01 -13.55 -23.97
C THR A 368 -10.14 -12.38 -23.01
N SER A 369 -11.27 -11.67 -23.07
CA SER A 369 -11.60 -10.61 -22.10
C SER A 369 -12.70 -11.07 -21.15
N SER A 370 -12.66 -10.59 -19.94
CA SER A 370 -13.71 -10.76 -18.95
C SER A 370 -14.18 -9.40 -18.42
N GLN A 371 -15.44 -9.36 -17.96
CA GLN A 371 -15.99 -8.20 -17.28
C GLN A 371 -15.14 -7.85 -16.04
N PRO A 372 -15.14 -6.58 -15.57
CA PRO A 372 -14.45 -6.20 -14.34
C PRO A 372 -14.97 -7.01 -13.16
N GLU A 373 -14.07 -7.33 -12.22
CA GLU A 373 -14.50 -7.95 -10.97
C GLU A 373 -15.46 -7.02 -10.18
N PRO A 374 -16.50 -7.54 -9.51
CA PRO A 374 -17.41 -6.73 -8.68
C PRO A 374 -16.67 -5.86 -7.66
N LYS A 375 -15.61 -6.38 -7.02
CA LYS A 375 -14.78 -5.62 -6.09
C LYS A 375 -14.00 -4.46 -6.73
N ALA A 376 -13.64 -4.57 -8.01
CA ALA A 376 -12.97 -3.49 -8.74
C ALA A 376 -13.96 -2.34 -9.01
N VAL A 377 -15.20 -2.68 -9.40
CA VAL A 377 -16.28 -1.70 -9.62
C VAL A 377 -16.70 -1.05 -8.28
N GLU A 378 -16.90 -1.86 -7.22
CA GLU A 378 -17.19 -1.37 -5.86
C GLU A 378 -16.14 -0.35 -5.40
N ARG A 379 -14.86 -0.68 -5.57
CA ARG A 379 -13.74 0.22 -5.21
C ARG A 379 -13.75 1.49 -6.06
N ALA A 380 -13.94 1.37 -7.38
CA ALA A 380 -13.94 2.52 -8.28
C ALA A 380 -15.06 3.51 -7.94
N LEU A 381 -16.29 3.01 -7.74
CA LEU A 381 -17.43 3.86 -7.35
C LEU A 381 -17.30 4.38 -5.92
N GLY A 382 -16.81 3.56 -4.99
CA GLY A 382 -16.58 3.93 -3.59
C GLY A 382 -15.59 5.06 -3.43
N ASN A 383 -14.52 5.10 -4.25
CA ASN A 383 -13.50 6.16 -4.20
C ASN A 383 -14.02 7.53 -4.65
N ILE A 384 -15.09 7.58 -5.44
CA ILE A 384 -15.60 8.82 -6.05
C ILE A 384 -16.97 9.23 -5.54
N LYS A 385 -17.73 8.35 -4.85
CA LYS A 385 -19.11 8.60 -4.42
C LYS A 385 -19.29 9.90 -3.62
N ASP A 386 -18.35 10.22 -2.73
CA ASP A 386 -18.39 11.41 -1.88
C ASP A 386 -17.75 12.64 -2.54
N LYS A 387 -17.23 12.49 -3.76
CA LYS A 387 -16.56 13.56 -4.50
C LYS A 387 -17.45 14.28 -5.51
N TYR A 388 -18.56 13.66 -5.90
CA TYR A 388 -19.49 14.19 -6.91
C TYR A 388 -20.91 14.29 -6.36
N ASP A 389 -21.69 15.24 -6.87
CA ASP A 389 -23.10 15.37 -6.53
C ASP A 389 -23.93 14.22 -7.12
N SER A 390 -23.48 13.70 -8.26
CA SER A 390 -24.04 12.51 -8.91
C SER A 390 -23.00 11.85 -9.81
N ILE A 391 -23.23 10.56 -10.16
CA ILE A 391 -22.36 9.79 -11.03
C ILE A 391 -23.16 9.22 -12.19
N ILE A 392 -22.63 9.35 -13.40
CA ILE A 392 -23.13 8.70 -14.60
C ILE A 392 -22.11 7.65 -15.03
N VAL A 393 -22.57 6.42 -15.18
CA VAL A 393 -21.77 5.30 -15.70
C VAL A 393 -22.31 4.94 -17.09
N ILE A 394 -21.44 4.90 -18.10
CA ILE A 394 -21.76 4.45 -19.46
C ILE A 394 -20.88 3.25 -19.75
N THR A 395 -21.46 2.12 -20.09
CA THR A 395 -20.74 0.86 -20.29
C THR A 395 -20.92 0.32 -21.70
N VAL A 396 -20.03 -0.59 -22.10
CA VAL A 396 -20.20 -1.41 -23.31
C VAL A 396 -21.57 -2.09 -23.32
N ALA A 397 -22.08 -2.36 -24.51
CA ALA A 397 -23.38 -2.99 -24.72
C ALA A 397 -23.59 -4.24 -23.86
N SER A 398 -24.70 -4.29 -23.12
CA SER A 398 -25.07 -5.43 -22.27
C SER A 398 -25.23 -6.74 -23.04
N ALA A 399 -25.55 -6.65 -24.34
CA ALA A 399 -25.62 -7.79 -25.26
C ALA A 399 -24.25 -8.43 -25.55
N LEU A 400 -23.12 -7.71 -25.31
CA LEU A 400 -21.76 -8.17 -25.60
C LEU A 400 -20.98 -8.55 -24.34
N SER A 401 -21.30 -7.94 -23.19
CA SER A 401 -20.56 -8.13 -21.93
C SER A 401 -21.45 -8.02 -20.71
N GLY A 402 -21.11 -8.75 -19.66
CA GLY A 402 -21.73 -8.62 -18.35
C GLY A 402 -21.37 -7.33 -17.60
N THR A 403 -20.49 -6.48 -18.13
CA THR A 403 -19.99 -5.24 -17.51
C THR A 403 -21.14 -4.34 -17.03
N TYR A 404 -22.16 -4.10 -17.85
CA TYR A 404 -23.35 -3.35 -17.46
C TYR A 404 -24.01 -3.90 -16.18
N SER A 405 -24.16 -5.22 -16.12
CA SER A 405 -24.84 -5.88 -14.99
C SER A 405 -24.03 -5.73 -13.70
N VAL A 406 -22.71 -5.85 -13.78
CA VAL A 406 -21.83 -5.66 -12.61
C VAL A 406 -21.90 -4.22 -12.11
N PHE A 407 -21.76 -3.23 -13.00
CA PHE A 407 -21.88 -1.82 -12.62
C PHE A 407 -23.24 -1.50 -12.01
N LYS A 408 -24.32 -2.02 -12.60
CA LYS A 408 -25.67 -1.82 -12.11
C LYS A 408 -25.84 -2.38 -10.69
N GLN A 409 -25.37 -3.59 -10.45
CA GLN A 409 -25.47 -4.25 -9.15
C GLN A 409 -24.68 -3.47 -8.06
N GLU A 410 -23.46 -3.04 -8.36
CA GLU A 410 -22.63 -2.30 -7.39
C GLU A 410 -23.19 -0.87 -7.18
N ALA A 411 -23.67 -0.20 -8.24
CA ALA A 411 -24.30 1.10 -8.12
C ALA A 411 -25.59 1.05 -7.29
N GLU A 412 -26.43 0.01 -7.43
CA GLU A 412 -27.66 -0.16 -6.64
C GLU A 412 -27.39 -0.21 -5.13
N LYS A 413 -26.27 -0.80 -4.69
CA LYS A 413 -25.88 -0.78 -3.28
C LYS A 413 -25.69 0.65 -2.77
N LEU A 414 -24.97 1.48 -3.52
CA LEU A 414 -24.71 2.88 -3.17
C LEU A 414 -25.96 3.76 -3.30
N VAL A 415 -26.83 3.49 -4.29
CA VAL A 415 -28.13 4.19 -4.41
C VAL A 415 -29.00 3.92 -3.16
N ASN A 416 -28.99 2.70 -2.64
CA ASN A 416 -29.69 2.36 -1.39
C ASN A 416 -29.08 3.06 -0.15
N GLU A 417 -27.81 3.47 -0.21
CA GLU A 417 -27.17 4.32 0.80
C GLU A 417 -27.50 5.83 0.62
N GLY A 418 -28.18 6.21 -0.47
CA GLY A 418 -28.60 7.59 -0.73
C GLY A 418 -27.79 8.34 -1.78
N TYR A 419 -26.84 7.69 -2.46
CA TYR A 419 -26.07 8.31 -3.55
C TYR A 419 -26.87 8.36 -4.87
N VAL A 420 -26.59 9.35 -5.69
CA VAL A 420 -27.24 9.52 -7.00
C VAL A 420 -26.35 8.94 -8.09
N ILE A 421 -26.63 7.72 -8.52
CA ILE A 421 -25.85 7.02 -9.55
C ILE A 421 -26.78 6.47 -10.62
N SER A 422 -26.45 6.76 -11.90
CA SER A 422 -27.17 6.24 -13.07
C SER A 422 -26.24 5.39 -13.92
N VAL A 423 -26.63 4.15 -14.21
CA VAL A 423 -25.89 3.24 -15.09
C VAL A 423 -26.63 3.09 -16.42
N ILE A 424 -25.95 3.39 -17.51
CA ILE A 424 -26.48 3.45 -18.87
C ILE A 424 -25.81 2.37 -19.71
N ASP A 425 -26.61 1.50 -20.31
CA ASP A 425 -26.16 0.61 -21.38
C ASP A 425 -25.98 1.45 -22.65
N SER A 426 -24.75 1.55 -23.14
CA SER A 426 -24.47 2.32 -24.37
C SER A 426 -25.10 1.70 -25.62
N MET A 427 -25.39 0.40 -25.59
CA MET A 427 -25.75 -0.42 -26.76
C MET A 427 -24.68 -0.32 -27.87
N GLN A 428 -23.47 0.05 -27.53
CA GLN A 428 -22.35 0.27 -28.45
C GLN A 428 -21.11 -0.49 -27.97
N ASN A 429 -20.06 -0.45 -28.79
CA ASN A 429 -18.77 -1.08 -28.53
C ASN A 429 -17.66 -0.19 -29.07
N SER A 430 -16.47 -0.25 -28.45
CA SER A 430 -15.24 0.42 -28.90
C SER A 430 -15.45 1.91 -29.14
N GLY A 431 -14.96 2.46 -30.23
CA GLY A 431 -15.05 3.89 -30.56
C GLY A 431 -16.46 4.47 -30.58
N SER A 432 -17.51 3.65 -30.86
CA SER A 432 -18.91 4.12 -30.82
C SER A 432 -19.35 4.42 -29.39
N GLU A 433 -18.96 3.59 -28.43
CA GLU A 433 -19.16 3.81 -27.01
C GLU A 433 -18.37 5.05 -26.55
N GLY A 434 -17.09 5.14 -26.94
CA GLY A 434 -16.25 6.29 -26.66
C GLY A 434 -16.82 7.61 -27.13
N LEU A 435 -17.44 7.64 -28.32
CA LEU A 435 -18.14 8.83 -28.82
C LEU A 435 -19.35 9.21 -27.97
N LEU A 436 -20.11 8.24 -27.43
CA LEU A 436 -21.20 8.51 -26.48
C LEU A 436 -20.69 9.06 -25.15
N VAL A 437 -19.64 8.45 -24.61
CA VAL A 437 -19.00 8.94 -23.37
C VAL A 437 -18.46 10.35 -23.56
N HIS A 438 -17.76 10.61 -24.68
CA HIS A 438 -17.26 11.95 -24.99
C HIS A 438 -18.41 12.96 -25.17
N ARG A 439 -19.52 12.55 -25.81
CA ARG A 439 -20.70 13.41 -25.92
C ARG A 439 -21.33 13.74 -24.57
N ALA A 440 -21.39 12.77 -23.68
CA ALA A 440 -21.87 12.99 -22.31
C ALA A 440 -20.95 13.96 -21.54
N ALA A 441 -19.63 13.84 -21.72
CA ALA A 441 -18.66 14.74 -21.08
C ALA A 441 -18.75 16.21 -21.56
N LEU A 442 -19.29 16.43 -22.79
CA LEU A 442 -19.50 17.77 -23.38
C LEU A 442 -20.81 18.44 -22.91
N MET A 443 -21.71 17.73 -22.27
CA MET A 443 -23.02 18.25 -21.81
C MET A 443 -22.96 18.85 -20.44
#